data_6c4c178787bf1832d77a548949853132
#
_entry.id   6c4c178787bf1832d77a548949853132
#
_cell.length_a   1.000
_cell.length_b   1.000
_cell.length_c   1.000
_cell.angle_alpha   90.00
_cell.angle_beta   90.00
_cell.angle_gamma   90.00
#
_symmetry.space_group_name_H-M   'P 1'
#
loop_
_entity.id
_entity.type
_entity.pdbx_description
1 polymer ?
#
loop_
_entity_poly.entity_id
_entity_poly.type
_entity_poly.pdbx_seq_one_letter_code
_entity_poly.pdbx_strand_id
1 'polypeptide(L)'
;MAESMLGLNRSHRCAEVVNAPLESEVTVMGWVQKNRNKGGIIFCDLRDRSGILQIIFEEDECGSEVFNKAMKLKQEFCIAVTGILKKRSGAFNESLATGELEVRATGLRILSESDTPPFHIEEDSKTKEELRLKYRFLDLRRPDLQRNLMVRSKVATTT
;
A
#
# COMPACT_ATOMS: atom_id res chain seq x y z
N MET A 1 18.00 3.30 -2.05
CA MET A 1 18.79 2.03 -2.13
C MET A 1 17.89 0.90 -1.63
N ALA A 2 17.70 -0.16 -2.41
CA ALA A 2 16.83 -1.29 -2.04
C ALA A 2 17.38 -2.06 -0.84
N GLU A 3 16.50 -2.39 0.10
CA GLU A 3 16.82 -3.14 1.31
C GLU A 3 16.42 -4.62 1.14
N SER A 4 17.15 -5.52 1.80
CA SER A 4 16.89 -6.96 1.69
C SER A 4 15.60 -7.36 2.40
N MET A 5 14.88 -8.33 1.81
CA MET A 5 13.75 -9.01 2.46
C MET A 5 14.19 -10.10 3.44
N LEU A 6 15.49 -10.38 3.57
CA LEU A 6 15.98 -11.47 4.41
C LEU A 6 15.47 -11.32 5.85
N GLY A 7 14.90 -12.40 6.38
CA GLY A 7 14.34 -12.43 7.74
C GLY A 7 13.00 -11.73 7.91
N LEU A 8 12.37 -11.25 6.82
CA LEU A 8 11.08 -10.58 6.85
C LEU A 8 10.02 -11.41 6.12
N ASN A 9 8.98 -11.79 6.84
CA ASN A 9 7.84 -12.53 6.29
C ASN A 9 6.57 -11.68 6.39
N ARG A 10 5.82 -11.62 5.28
CA ARG A 10 4.49 -11.00 5.31
C ARG A 10 3.55 -11.82 6.19
N SER A 11 2.92 -11.20 7.18
CA SER A 11 1.89 -11.85 8.00
C SER A 11 0.52 -11.79 7.34
N HIS A 12 0.15 -10.64 6.78
CA HIS A 12 -1.16 -10.37 6.18
C HIS A 12 -1.01 -9.55 4.89
N ARG A 13 -1.95 -9.70 3.97
CA ARG A 13 -2.16 -8.71 2.91
C ARG A 13 -2.95 -7.53 3.44
N CYS A 14 -2.93 -6.42 2.67
CA CYS A 14 -3.57 -5.17 3.11
C CYS A 14 -5.03 -5.35 3.53
N ALA A 15 -5.86 -6.07 2.77
CA ALA A 15 -7.25 -6.30 3.16
C ALA A 15 -7.43 -7.42 4.19
N GLU A 16 -6.48 -8.33 4.33
CA GLU A 16 -6.57 -9.46 5.27
C GLU A 16 -6.40 -9.05 6.73
N VAL A 17 -5.85 -7.84 6.99
CA VAL A 17 -5.67 -7.32 8.36
C VAL A 17 -6.99 -7.15 9.11
N VAL A 18 -8.14 -7.11 8.42
CA VAL A 18 -9.47 -7.08 9.07
C VAL A 18 -9.74 -8.32 9.92
N ASN A 19 -9.04 -9.43 9.65
CA ASN A 19 -9.14 -10.69 10.37
C ASN A 19 -8.10 -10.81 11.50
N ALA A 20 -7.14 -9.87 11.58
CA ALA A 20 -6.13 -9.89 12.62
C ALA A 20 -6.66 -9.28 13.92
N PRO A 21 -6.21 -9.75 15.09
CA PRO A 21 -6.56 -9.12 16.36
C PRO A 21 -6.05 -7.68 16.42
N LEU A 22 -6.86 -6.78 16.98
CA LEU A 22 -6.37 -5.44 17.30
C LEU A 22 -5.20 -5.52 18.28
N GLU A 23 -4.32 -4.53 18.24
CA GLU A 23 -3.08 -4.46 19.04
C GLU A 23 -2.07 -5.57 18.73
N SER A 24 -2.30 -6.38 17.69
CA SER A 24 -1.31 -7.36 17.24
C SER A 24 -0.27 -6.73 16.31
N GLU A 25 0.94 -7.28 16.34
CA GLU A 25 1.97 -6.93 15.38
C GLU A 25 1.68 -7.58 14.02
N VAL A 26 1.71 -6.78 12.97
CA VAL A 26 1.51 -7.23 11.60
C VAL A 26 2.66 -6.76 10.70
N THR A 27 3.01 -7.58 9.72
CA THR A 27 3.94 -7.23 8.65
C THR A 27 3.19 -7.24 7.33
N VAL A 28 3.11 -6.09 6.68
CA VAL A 28 2.43 -5.88 5.41
C VAL A 28 3.43 -5.39 4.35
N MET A 29 3.19 -5.76 3.10
CA MET A 29 4.06 -5.38 1.99
C MET A 29 3.21 -4.96 0.79
N GLY A 30 3.62 -3.90 0.11
CA GLY A 30 2.89 -3.39 -1.03
C GLY A 30 3.57 -2.19 -1.67
N TRP A 31 2.81 -1.47 -2.45
CA TRP A 31 3.22 -0.26 -3.15
C TRP A 31 2.60 0.97 -2.50
N VAL A 32 3.40 2.02 -2.34
CA VAL A 32 2.95 3.32 -1.85
C VAL A 32 2.01 3.94 -2.88
N GLN A 33 0.74 4.09 -2.55
CA GLN A 33 -0.22 4.77 -3.42
C GLN A 33 -0.24 6.28 -3.16
N LYS A 34 -0.27 6.69 -1.89
CA LYS A 34 -0.19 8.10 -1.48
C LYS A 34 0.68 8.21 -0.23
N ASN A 35 1.44 9.27 -0.13
CA ASN A 35 2.21 9.62 1.06
C ASN A 35 1.98 11.08 1.41
N ARG A 36 1.60 11.37 2.65
CA ARG A 36 1.18 12.71 3.10
C ARG A 36 1.76 12.99 4.47
N ASN A 37 2.52 14.06 4.61
CA ASN A 37 2.97 14.55 5.92
C ASN A 37 2.00 15.62 6.42
N LYS A 38 1.49 15.46 7.63
CA LYS A 38 0.60 16.39 8.29
C LYS A 38 1.09 16.62 9.73
N GLY A 39 1.79 17.72 9.94
CA GLY A 39 2.19 18.15 11.28
C GLY A 39 3.10 17.18 12.03
N GLY A 40 4.02 16.49 11.33
CA GLY A 40 4.93 15.53 11.94
C GLY A 40 4.41 14.09 11.98
N ILE A 41 3.23 13.84 11.45
CA ILE A 41 2.67 12.50 11.26
C ILE A 41 2.62 12.21 9.75
N ILE A 42 3.15 11.06 9.34
CA ILE A 42 3.13 10.62 7.95
C ILE A 42 2.03 9.57 7.77
N PHE A 43 1.11 9.85 6.85
CA PHE A 43 0.04 8.96 6.43
C PHE A 43 0.41 8.36 5.06
N CYS A 44 0.61 7.06 5.03
CA CYS A 44 0.93 6.32 3.82
C CYS A 44 -0.19 5.36 3.49
N ASP A 45 -0.81 5.51 2.31
CA ASP A 45 -1.76 4.54 1.79
C ASP A 45 -0.96 3.45 1.05
N LEU A 46 -0.86 2.27 1.65
CA LEU A 46 -0.18 1.10 1.09
C LEU A 46 -1.19 0.25 0.32
N ARG A 47 -0.86 -0.08 -0.92
CA ARG A 47 -1.71 -0.88 -1.81
C ARG A 47 -1.04 -2.21 -2.13
N ASP A 48 -1.80 -3.29 -2.07
CA ASP A 48 -1.46 -4.57 -2.68
C ASP A 48 -2.62 -5.12 -3.53
N ARG A 49 -2.52 -6.38 -3.97
CA ARG A 49 -3.59 -7.02 -4.78
C ARG A 49 -4.92 -7.19 -4.04
N SER A 50 -4.92 -7.15 -2.71
CA SER A 50 -6.12 -7.37 -1.89
C SER A 50 -6.87 -6.07 -1.59
N GLY A 51 -6.17 -4.92 -1.57
CA GLY A 51 -6.77 -3.64 -1.24
C GLY A 51 -5.75 -2.59 -0.81
N ILE A 52 -6.25 -1.60 -0.09
CA ILE A 52 -5.48 -0.46 0.42
C ILE A 52 -5.55 -0.48 1.95
N LEU A 53 -4.43 -0.19 2.60
CA LEU A 53 -4.32 -0.08 4.06
C LEU A 53 -3.59 1.21 4.41
N GLN A 54 -4.09 1.96 5.39
CA GLN A 54 -3.40 3.12 5.91
C GLN A 54 -2.31 2.71 6.88
N ILE A 55 -1.12 3.24 6.65
CA ILE A 55 0.04 3.14 7.55
C ILE A 55 0.31 4.52 8.12
N ILE A 56 0.59 4.57 9.41
CA ILE A 56 0.97 5.81 10.10
C ILE A 56 2.40 5.68 10.61
N PHE A 57 3.20 6.71 10.37
CA PHE A 57 4.53 6.86 10.94
C PHE A 57 4.52 8.10 11.85
N GLU A 58 4.76 7.89 13.13
CA GLU A 58 4.99 8.93 14.14
C GLU A 58 6.40 8.74 14.68
N GLU A 59 7.17 9.82 14.77
CA GLU A 59 8.59 9.75 15.14
C GLU A 59 8.79 9.13 16.53
N ASP A 60 7.88 9.44 17.47
CA ASP A 60 7.91 8.90 18.83
C ASP A 60 7.67 7.38 18.90
N GLU A 61 6.93 6.81 17.95
CA GLU A 61 6.62 5.38 17.92
C GLU A 61 7.61 4.58 17.07
N CYS A 62 8.04 5.13 15.91
CA CYS A 62 8.90 4.39 14.98
C CYS A 62 10.39 4.77 15.05
N GLY A 63 10.71 5.85 15.74
CA GLY A 63 12.06 6.40 15.82
C GLY A 63 12.45 7.25 14.60
N SER A 64 13.42 8.15 14.79
CA SER A 64 13.83 9.14 13.78
C SER A 64 14.35 8.50 12.48
N GLU A 65 15.01 7.33 12.54
CA GLU A 65 15.52 6.67 11.35
C GLU A 65 14.38 6.22 10.42
N VAL A 66 13.38 5.52 10.96
CA VAL A 66 12.21 5.02 10.21
C VAL A 66 11.38 6.20 9.73
N PHE A 67 11.17 7.21 10.57
CA PHE A 67 10.44 8.42 10.21
C PHE A 67 11.10 9.17 9.04
N ASN A 68 12.42 9.35 9.08
CA ASN A 68 13.17 9.99 8.00
C ASN A 68 13.15 9.18 6.69
N LYS A 69 13.10 7.84 6.76
CA LYS A 69 12.87 6.98 5.60
C LYS A 69 11.45 7.18 5.06
N ALA A 70 10.45 7.23 5.93
CA ALA A 70 9.05 7.42 5.55
C ALA A 70 8.80 8.78 4.86
N MET A 71 9.50 9.84 5.27
CA MET A 71 9.44 11.14 4.59
C MET A 71 9.90 11.09 3.13
N LYS A 72 10.81 10.18 2.78
CA LYS A 72 11.38 10.03 1.43
C LYS A 72 10.55 9.12 0.51
N LEU A 73 9.51 8.47 1.04
CA LEU A 73 8.66 7.58 0.26
C LEU A 73 7.96 8.35 -0.85
N LYS A 74 8.08 7.81 -2.05
CA LYS A 74 7.38 8.30 -3.24
C LYS A 74 6.36 7.29 -3.71
N GLN A 75 5.46 7.74 -4.58
CA GLN A 75 4.45 6.89 -5.19
C GLN A 75 5.08 5.70 -5.92
N GLU A 76 4.44 4.54 -5.82
CA GLU A 76 4.86 3.25 -6.39
C GLU A 76 6.17 2.67 -5.81
N PHE A 77 6.78 3.26 -4.78
CA PHE A 77 7.81 2.54 -4.03
C PHE A 77 7.24 1.24 -3.47
N CYS A 78 8.00 0.15 -3.60
CA CYS A 78 7.66 -1.12 -2.97
C CYS A 78 8.27 -1.14 -1.57
N ILE A 79 7.43 -1.29 -0.55
CA ILE A 79 7.86 -1.25 0.85
C ILE A 79 7.32 -2.43 1.65
N ALA A 80 8.02 -2.75 2.72
CA ALA A 80 7.55 -3.63 3.78
C ALA A 80 7.49 -2.84 5.09
N VAL A 81 6.37 -2.96 5.79
CA VAL A 81 6.12 -2.27 7.06
C VAL A 81 5.76 -3.29 8.12
N THR A 82 6.40 -3.19 9.26
CA THR A 82 6.02 -3.89 10.50
C THR A 82 5.45 -2.87 11.46
N GLY A 83 4.38 -3.20 12.15
CA GLY A 83 3.74 -2.30 13.09
C GLY A 83 2.54 -2.90 13.79
N ILE A 84 1.91 -2.11 14.63
CA ILE A 84 0.76 -2.52 15.44
C ILE A 84 -0.55 -2.13 14.74
N LEU A 85 -1.45 -3.09 14.61
CA LEU A 85 -2.77 -2.87 14.04
C LEU A 85 -3.68 -2.17 15.05
N LYS A 86 -4.21 -1.00 14.68
CA LYS A 86 -5.11 -0.20 15.53
C LYS A 86 -6.36 0.23 14.78
N LYS A 87 -7.39 0.62 15.53
CA LYS A 87 -8.51 1.38 14.98
C LYS A 87 -8.08 2.81 14.72
N ARG A 88 -8.55 3.39 13.62
CA ARG A 88 -8.32 4.80 13.32
C ARG A 88 -8.90 5.69 14.41
N SER A 89 -8.12 6.68 14.81
CA SER A 89 -8.54 7.70 15.78
C SER A 89 -9.38 8.84 15.16
N GLY A 90 -9.46 8.92 13.82
CA GLY A 90 -10.14 9.98 13.09
C GLY A 90 -11.18 9.48 12.08
N ALA A 91 -11.51 10.31 11.11
CA ALA A 91 -12.44 9.96 10.05
C ALA A 91 -11.95 8.73 9.26
N PHE A 92 -12.82 7.76 9.08
CA PHE A 92 -12.54 6.56 8.31
C PHE A 92 -13.14 6.63 6.90
N ASN A 93 -12.63 5.81 6.01
CA ASN A 93 -13.10 5.75 4.63
C ASN A 93 -14.00 4.53 4.42
N GLU A 94 -15.32 4.74 4.41
CA GLU A 94 -16.31 3.68 4.22
C GLU A 94 -16.17 2.91 2.90
N SER A 95 -15.51 3.48 1.90
CA SER A 95 -15.29 2.81 0.62
C SER A 95 -14.21 1.72 0.65
N LEU A 96 -13.43 1.64 1.74
CA LEU A 96 -12.36 0.67 1.91
C LEU A 96 -12.74 -0.37 2.97
N ALA A 97 -12.54 -1.64 2.68
CA ALA A 97 -12.74 -2.72 3.66
C ALA A 97 -11.90 -2.54 4.94
N THR A 98 -10.75 -1.88 4.82
CA THR A 98 -9.83 -1.55 5.92
C THR A 98 -10.02 -0.13 6.45
N GLY A 99 -11.11 0.54 6.07
CA GLY A 99 -11.31 1.97 6.32
C GLY A 99 -11.30 2.38 7.79
N GLU A 100 -11.65 1.47 8.70
CA GLU A 100 -11.63 1.69 10.15
C GLU A 100 -10.28 1.34 10.81
N LEU A 101 -9.34 0.76 10.03
CA LEU A 101 -8.08 0.23 10.53
C LEU A 101 -6.89 1.04 10.02
N GLU A 102 -5.85 1.06 10.83
CA GLU A 102 -4.53 1.60 10.48
C GLU A 102 -3.44 0.77 11.12
N VAL A 103 -2.26 0.77 10.53
CA VAL A 103 -1.07 0.17 11.14
C VAL A 103 -0.15 1.30 11.61
N ARG A 104 0.15 1.32 12.90
CA ARG A 104 1.18 2.17 13.49
C ARG A 104 2.53 1.51 13.30
N ALA A 105 3.33 2.09 12.41
CA ALA A 105 4.58 1.51 11.99
C ALA A 105 5.64 1.58 13.08
N THR A 106 6.31 0.46 13.33
CA THR A 106 7.52 0.35 14.16
C THR A 106 8.77 0.09 13.32
N GLY A 107 8.59 -0.40 12.08
CA GLY A 107 9.69 -0.67 11.16
C GLY A 107 9.30 -0.44 9.70
N LEU A 108 10.29 -0.04 8.90
CA LEU A 108 10.13 0.21 7.46
C LEU A 108 11.36 -0.29 6.70
N ARG A 109 11.13 -1.08 5.64
CA ARG A 109 12.14 -1.40 4.62
C ARG A 109 11.66 -0.96 3.24
N ILE A 110 12.53 -0.29 2.51
CA ILE A 110 12.30 0.07 1.10
C ILE A 110 12.85 -1.06 0.25
N LEU A 111 11.96 -1.89 -0.29
CA LEU A 111 12.32 -3.07 -1.07
C LEU A 111 12.71 -2.69 -2.50
N SER A 112 12.05 -1.68 -3.06
CA SER A 112 12.40 -1.14 -4.38
C SER A 112 11.90 0.30 -4.50
N GLU A 113 12.77 1.13 -5.03
CA GLU A 113 12.40 2.49 -5.44
C GLU A 113 11.76 2.46 -6.84
N SER A 114 10.98 3.46 -7.16
CA SER A 114 10.34 3.64 -8.46
C SER A 114 10.49 5.07 -8.94
N ASP A 115 10.64 5.24 -10.24
CA ASP A 115 10.45 6.54 -10.87
C ASP A 115 8.99 6.98 -10.74
N THR A 116 8.76 8.28 -10.85
CA THR A 116 7.39 8.83 -10.83
C THR A 116 6.58 8.24 -11.99
N PRO A 117 5.45 7.56 -11.71
CA PRO A 117 4.66 6.96 -12.77
C PRO A 117 4.08 8.04 -13.69
N PRO A 118 3.95 7.76 -15.01
CA PRO A 118 3.43 8.71 -15.99
C PRO A 118 1.94 9.04 -15.80
N PHE A 119 1.21 8.24 -15.02
CA PHE A 119 -0.18 8.45 -14.63
C PHE A 119 -0.48 7.72 -13.32
N HIS A 120 -1.56 8.15 -12.64
CA HIS A 120 -2.00 7.50 -11.40
C HIS A 120 -2.69 6.16 -11.67
N ILE A 121 -2.36 5.16 -10.85
CA ILE A 121 -2.99 3.83 -10.89
C ILE A 121 -4.27 3.88 -10.05
N GLU A 122 -5.34 4.37 -10.64
CA GLU A 122 -6.65 4.53 -10.02
C GLU A 122 -7.77 4.16 -10.99
N GLU A 123 -8.91 3.81 -10.44
CA GLU A 123 -10.12 3.58 -11.22
C GLU A 123 -10.56 4.91 -11.87
N ASP A 124 -11.22 4.85 -13.02
CA ASP A 124 -11.72 6.02 -13.77
C ASP A 124 -10.62 7.03 -14.19
N SER A 125 -9.41 6.58 -14.41
CA SER A 125 -8.32 7.40 -14.91
C SER A 125 -8.69 8.10 -16.23
N LYS A 126 -8.56 9.44 -16.26
CA LYS A 126 -8.75 10.28 -17.46
C LYS A 126 -7.53 10.28 -18.38
N THR A 127 -6.56 9.44 -18.13
CA THR A 127 -5.33 9.32 -18.92
C THR A 127 -5.65 8.85 -20.33
N LYS A 128 -5.07 9.51 -21.34
CA LYS A 128 -5.25 9.16 -22.76
C LYS A 128 -4.84 7.70 -23.00
N GLU A 129 -5.59 7.02 -23.87
CA GLU A 129 -5.39 5.60 -24.17
C GLU A 129 -3.99 5.31 -24.70
N GLU A 130 -3.46 6.17 -25.57
CA GLU A 130 -2.10 6.05 -26.12
C GLU A 130 -1.03 5.91 -25.00
N LEU A 131 -1.11 6.76 -23.97
CA LEU A 131 -0.18 6.70 -22.84
C LEU A 131 -0.38 5.42 -22.01
N ARG A 132 -1.63 4.98 -21.81
CA ARG A 132 -1.95 3.74 -21.10
C ARG A 132 -1.46 2.51 -21.87
N LEU A 133 -1.55 2.50 -23.19
CA LEU A 133 -1.02 1.42 -24.03
C LEU A 133 0.50 1.38 -24.01
N LYS A 134 1.17 2.54 -24.03
CA LYS A 134 2.63 2.63 -23.90
C LYS A 134 3.13 2.05 -22.57
N TYR A 135 2.42 2.31 -21.47
CA TYR A 135 2.75 1.82 -20.13
C TYR A 135 1.74 0.77 -19.66
N ARG A 136 1.46 -0.21 -20.51
CA ARG A 136 0.42 -1.23 -20.28
C ARG A 136 0.59 -1.97 -18.96
N PHE A 137 1.81 -2.22 -18.52
CA PHE A 137 2.12 -2.87 -17.26
C PHE A 137 1.66 -2.08 -16.02
N LEU A 138 1.58 -0.74 -16.11
CA LEU A 138 1.00 0.11 -15.07
C LEU A 138 -0.53 0.13 -15.18
N ASP A 139 -1.05 0.26 -16.39
CA ASP A 139 -2.50 0.28 -16.65
C ASP A 139 -3.19 -0.99 -16.15
N LEU A 140 -2.56 -2.15 -16.31
CA LEU A 140 -3.06 -3.44 -15.81
C LEU A 140 -3.11 -3.55 -14.27
N ARG A 141 -2.51 -2.62 -13.53
CA ARG A 141 -2.60 -2.53 -12.07
C ARG A 141 -3.84 -1.77 -11.60
N ARG A 142 -4.57 -1.13 -12.47
CA ARG A 142 -5.82 -0.45 -12.13
C ARG A 142 -6.87 -1.44 -11.65
N PRO A 143 -7.66 -1.09 -10.61
CA PRO A 143 -8.63 -2.01 -10.01
C PRO A 143 -9.66 -2.57 -11.00
N ASP A 144 -10.18 -1.73 -11.91
CA ASP A 144 -11.13 -2.12 -12.95
C ASP A 144 -10.55 -3.17 -13.92
N LEU A 145 -9.32 -2.97 -14.39
CA LEU A 145 -8.64 -3.92 -15.28
C LEU A 145 -8.24 -5.19 -14.56
N GLN A 146 -7.80 -5.11 -13.30
CA GLN A 146 -7.52 -6.30 -12.49
C GLN A 146 -8.76 -7.16 -12.31
N ARG A 147 -9.93 -6.56 -12.00
CA ARG A 147 -11.20 -7.30 -11.90
C ARG A 147 -11.50 -8.04 -13.20
N ASN A 148 -11.38 -7.38 -14.34
CA ASN A 148 -11.63 -7.99 -15.64
C ASN A 148 -10.69 -9.17 -15.91
N LEU A 149 -9.39 -9.05 -15.61
CA LEU A 149 -8.43 -10.13 -15.75
C LEU A 149 -8.71 -11.30 -14.80
N MET A 150 -9.13 -11.03 -13.57
CA MET A 150 -9.49 -12.08 -12.60
C MET A 150 -10.73 -12.84 -13.05
N VAL A 151 -11.76 -12.16 -13.56
CA VAL A 151 -12.97 -12.81 -14.11
C VAL A 151 -12.60 -13.67 -15.31
N ARG A 152 -11.81 -13.13 -16.24
CA ARG A 152 -11.32 -13.88 -17.41
C ARG A 152 -10.54 -15.14 -17.00
N SER A 153 -9.64 -15.01 -16.03
CA SER A 153 -8.87 -16.14 -15.51
C SER A 153 -9.78 -17.20 -14.90
N LYS A 154 -10.77 -16.81 -14.09
CA LYS A 154 -11.75 -17.75 -13.51
C LYS A 154 -12.51 -18.49 -14.59
N VAL A 155 -13.06 -17.78 -15.57
CA VAL A 155 -13.79 -18.41 -16.69
C VAL A 155 -12.90 -19.43 -17.40
N ALA A 156 -11.67 -19.05 -17.77
CA ALA A 156 -10.74 -19.91 -18.49
C ALA A 156 -10.28 -21.15 -17.69
N THR A 157 -10.35 -21.11 -16.35
CA THR A 157 -9.95 -22.25 -15.50
C THR A 157 -11.12 -23.14 -15.08
N THR A 158 -12.37 -22.68 -15.32
CA THR A 158 -13.58 -23.44 -14.98
C THR A 158 -14.12 -24.23 -16.19
N THR A 159 -13.66 -23.89 -17.40
CA THR A 159 -13.97 -24.58 -18.66
C THR A 159 -12.97 -25.70 -18.92
#